data_7ac1163b552cd4fc013884ecafb069d1
#
_entry.id   7ac1163b552cd4fc013884ecafb069d1
#
_cell.length_a   1.000
_cell.length_b   1.000
_cell.length_c   1.000
_cell.angle_alpha   90.00
_cell.angle_beta   90.00
_cell.angle_gamma   90.00
#
_symmetry.space_group_name_H-M   'P 1'
#
loop_
_entity.id
_entity.type
_entity.pdbx_description
1 polymer ?
#
loop_
_entity_poly.entity_id
_entity_poly.type
_entity_poly.pdbx_seq_one_letter_code
_entity_poly.pdbx_strand_id
1 'polypeptide(L)'
;MYGVGGERWLPEEIVPWLPGYESSGPVRIGNDASRQLQLDVFGEVFDTMFQAVKAGMAPSERGRALRPVVLEYLSTAWRQPDQGLWEVRSGPQHRILRGSEGVAHFVHSKVMAWVAFDRAAKGDGQSMVQPD
;
A
#
# COMPACT_ATOMS: atom_id res chain seq x y z
N MET A 1 -1.09 -3.14 -7.40
CA MET A 1 -0.49 -4.34 -8.02
C MET A 1 -0.96 -4.43 -9.45
N TYR A 2 -0.09 -4.87 -10.39
CA TYR A 2 -0.37 -4.94 -11.81
C TYR A 2 0.30 -6.19 -12.39
N GLY A 3 -0.26 -6.75 -13.45
CA GLY A 3 0.41 -7.76 -14.25
C GLY A 3 1.58 -7.18 -15.06
N VAL A 4 2.38 -8.06 -15.66
CA VAL A 4 3.57 -7.67 -16.45
C VAL A 4 3.20 -6.76 -17.63
N GLY A 5 2.03 -6.94 -18.24
CA GLY A 5 1.51 -6.09 -19.32
C GLY A 5 0.73 -4.86 -18.81
N GLY A 6 0.68 -4.61 -17.49
CA GLY A 6 -0.06 -3.51 -16.91
C GLY A 6 -1.52 -3.83 -16.58
N GLU A 7 -1.90 -5.09 -16.60
CA GLU A 7 -3.25 -5.55 -16.29
C GLU A 7 -3.58 -5.24 -14.83
N ARG A 8 -4.76 -4.70 -14.58
CA ARG A 8 -5.28 -4.44 -13.23
C ARG A 8 -6.10 -5.60 -12.65
N TRP A 9 -6.60 -6.45 -13.54
CA TRP A 9 -7.33 -7.64 -13.15
C TRP A 9 -6.37 -8.82 -12.97
N LEU A 10 -6.19 -9.24 -11.73
CA LEU A 10 -5.31 -10.34 -11.35
C LEU A 10 -6.14 -11.36 -10.55
N PRO A 11 -6.98 -12.16 -11.21
CA PRO A 11 -7.80 -13.15 -10.51
C PRO A 11 -6.91 -14.18 -9.83
N GLU A 12 -7.32 -14.59 -8.64
CA GLU A 12 -6.69 -15.73 -7.94
C GLU A 12 -7.57 -16.95 -8.12
N GLU A 13 -6.97 -18.06 -8.54
CA GLU A 13 -7.63 -19.33 -8.74
C GLU A 13 -6.97 -20.45 -7.93
N ILE A 14 -7.77 -21.36 -7.39
CA ILE A 14 -7.28 -22.54 -6.72
C ILE A 14 -6.96 -23.61 -7.78
N VAL A 15 -5.79 -24.25 -7.64
CA VAL A 15 -5.34 -25.34 -8.48
C VAL A 15 -5.57 -26.67 -7.73
N PRO A 16 -6.77 -27.28 -7.90
CA PRO A 16 -7.20 -28.37 -7.01
C PRO A 16 -6.43 -29.67 -7.19
N TRP A 17 -5.73 -29.85 -8.32
CA TRP A 17 -4.93 -31.05 -8.61
C TRP A 17 -3.50 -30.97 -8.05
N LEU A 18 -3.08 -29.85 -7.46
CA LEU A 18 -1.78 -29.72 -6.81
C LEU A 18 -1.96 -29.79 -5.30
N PRO A 19 -1.32 -30.77 -4.63
CA PRO A 19 -1.44 -30.93 -3.18
C PRO A 19 -0.70 -29.82 -2.39
N GLY A 20 0.18 -29.09 -3.04
CA GLY A 20 1.11 -28.19 -2.37
C GLY A 20 2.31 -28.90 -1.74
N TYR A 21 3.30 -28.13 -1.30
CA TYR A 21 4.44 -28.66 -0.58
C TYR A 21 3.98 -29.28 0.76
N GLU A 22 4.35 -30.52 1.01
CA GLU A 22 3.93 -31.31 2.20
C GLU A 22 2.40 -31.26 2.43
N SER A 23 1.62 -31.28 1.37
CA SER A 23 0.15 -31.19 1.42
C SER A 23 -0.40 -29.88 1.98
N SER A 24 0.35 -28.79 1.90
CA SER A 24 -0.06 -27.44 2.34
C SER A 24 -0.99 -26.79 1.30
N GLY A 25 -2.12 -27.44 1.03
CA GLY A 25 -3.14 -26.84 0.16
C GLY A 25 -3.88 -25.65 0.83
N PRO A 26 -4.60 -24.84 0.04
CA PRO A 26 -4.71 -24.89 -1.42
C PRO A 26 -3.52 -24.24 -2.14
N VAL A 27 -3.10 -24.80 -3.26
CA VAL A 27 -2.21 -24.12 -4.21
C VAL A 27 -3.02 -23.12 -5.01
N ARG A 28 -2.47 -21.92 -5.22
CA ARG A 28 -3.14 -20.84 -5.94
C ARG A 28 -2.25 -20.29 -7.05
N ILE A 29 -2.89 -19.81 -8.11
CA ILE A 29 -2.29 -18.97 -9.16
C ILE A 29 -3.00 -17.61 -9.17
N GLY A 30 -2.32 -16.57 -9.66
CA GLY A 30 -2.85 -15.21 -9.58
C GLY A 30 -2.57 -14.53 -8.24
N ASN A 31 -3.21 -13.38 -8.01
CA ASN A 31 -3.03 -12.64 -6.76
C ASN A 31 -4.24 -11.72 -6.46
N ASP A 32 -5.06 -12.11 -5.51
CA ASP A 32 -6.24 -11.34 -5.09
C ASP A 32 -5.91 -10.10 -4.26
N ALA A 33 -4.66 -9.93 -3.82
CA ALA A 33 -4.20 -8.71 -3.14
C ALA A 33 -4.35 -7.45 -4.03
N SER A 34 -4.53 -7.62 -5.35
CA SER A 34 -4.86 -6.51 -6.25
C SER A 34 -6.15 -5.76 -5.87
N ARG A 35 -7.02 -6.36 -5.07
CA ARG A 35 -8.28 -5.77 -4.58
C ARG A 35 -8.20 -5.22 -3.17
N GLN A 36 -7.08 -5.41 -2.49
CA GLN A 36 -6.92 -5.00 -1.10
C GLN A 36 -6.62 -3.52 -0.99
N LEU A 37 -7.14 -2.90 0.07
CA LEU A 37 -6.70 -1.59 0.51
C LEU A 37 -5.52 -1.76 1.47
N GLN A 38 -4.40 -1.14 1.17
CA GLN A 38 -3.19 -1.13 1.98
C GLN A 38 -2.77 0.33 2.19
N LEU A 39 -3.02 0.86 3.37
CA LEU A 39 -2.77 2.27 3.69
C LEU A 39 -1.29 2.58 3.94
N ASP A 40 -0.50 1.57 4.29
CA ASP A 40 0.94 1.69 4.49
C ASP A 40 1.68 2.09 3.20
N VAL A 41 1.24 1.63 2.04
CA VAL A 41 1.83 1.95 0.74
C VAL A 41 1.99 3.46 0.51
N PHE A 42 1.07 4.27 0.99
CA PHE A 42 1.16 5.73 0.82
C PHE A 42 2.35 6.32 1.57
N GLY A 43 2.62 5.82 2.79
CA GLY A 43 3.79 6.24 3.56
C GLY A 43 5.10 5.83 2.90
N GLU A 44 5.19 4.60 2.38
CA GLU A 44 6.35 4.10 1.65
C GLU A 44 6.66 4.97 0.42
N VAL A 45 5.65 5.29 -0.36
CA VAL A 45 5.80 6.14 -1.55
C VAL A 45 6.28 7.54 -1.17
N PHE A 46 5.63 8.17 -0.19
CA PHE A 46 6.00 9.55 0.20
C PHE A 46 7.38 9.60 0.87
N ASP A 47 7.76 8.62 1.69
CA ASP A 47 9.10 8.56 2.25
C ASP A 47 10.15 8.34 1.16
N THR A 48 9.91 7.45 0.22
CA THR A 48 10.81 7.22 -0.92
C THR A 48 11.00 8.49 -1.74
N MET A 49 9.92 9.20 -2.07
CA MET A 49 9.99 10.48 -2.79
C MET A 49 10.76 11.54 -1.99
N PHE A 50 10.53 11.62 -0.69
CA PHE A 50 11.24 12.55 0.19
C PHE A 50 12.75 12.26 0.24
N GLN A 51 13.14 10.99 0.39
CA GLN A 51 14.56 10.59 0.39
C GLN A 51 15.21 10.84 -0.98
N ALA A 52 14.50 10.62 -2.07
CA ALA A 52 14.99 10.90 -3.42
C ALA A 52 15.31 12.40 -3.60
N VAL A 53 14.39 13.28 -3.18
CA VAL A 53 14.62 14.74 -3.22
C VAL A 53 15.80 15.12 -2.32
N LYS A 54 15.90 14.56 -1.13
CA LYS A 54 17.00 14.77 -0.20
C LYS A 54 18.35 14.32 -0.78
N ALA A 55 18.36 13.31 -1.64
CA ALA A 55 19.52 12.86 -2.39
C ALA A 55 19.81 13.69 -3.66
N GLY A 56 19.11 14.80 -3.88
CA GLY A 56 19.34 15.71 -5.01
C GLY A 56 18.57 15.35 -6.29
N MET A 57 17.63 14.40 -6.24
CA MET A 57 16.80 14.07 -7.39
C MET A 57 15.63 15.06 -7.53
N ALA A 58 15.53 15.70 -8.70
CA ALA A 58 14.40 16.58 -8.97
C ALA A 58 13.08 15.79 -9.11
N PRO A 59 11.99 16.22 -8.44
CA PRO A 59 10.69 15.59 -8.62
C PRO A 59 10.22 15.73 -10.07
N SER A 60 9.68 14.66 -10.65
CA SER A 60 9.06 14.73 -11.98
C SER A 60 7.77 15.58 -11.94
N GLU A 61 7.39 16.13 -13.08
CA GLU A 61 6.13 16.88 -13.21
C GLU A 61 4.91 16.01 -12.79
N ARG A 62 4.89 14.75 -13.22
CA ARG A 62 3.84 13.79 -12.84
C ARG A 62 3.82 13.53 -11.32
N GLY A 63 4.98 13.41 -10.70
CA GLY A 63 5.09 13.24 -9.24
C GLY A 63 4.53 14.44 -8.50
N ARG A 64 4.84 15.66 -8.97
CA ARG A 64 4.28 16.89 -8.39
C ARG A 64 2.77 16.97 -8.53
N ALA A 65 2.23 16.63 -9.71
CA ALA A 65 0.78 16.67 -9.96
C ALA A 65 0.02 15.59 -9.17
N LEU A 66 0.60 14.41 -8.99
CA LEU A 66 -0.05 13.29 -8.28
C LEU A 66 -0.10 13.51 -6.77
N ARG A 67 0.88 14.19 -6.21
CA ARG A 67 1.04 14.38 -4.76
C ARG A 67 -0.21 14.95 -4.06
N PRO A 68 -0.79 16.10 -4.46
CA PRO A 68 -1.98 16.63 -3.82
C PRO A 68 -3.19 15.69 -3.94
N VAL A 69 -3.36 15.01 -5.06
CA VAL A 69 -4.47 14.06 -5.28
C VAL A 69 -4.39 12.89 -4.29
N VAL A 70 -3.19 12.36 -4.08
CA VAL A 70 -2.98 11.24 -3.14
C VAL A 70 -3.20 11.69 -1.69
N LEU A 71 -2.74 12.89 -1.32
CA LEU A 71 -2.94 13.43 0.03
C LEU A 71 -4.41 13.71 0.32
N GLU A 72 -5.15 14.25 -0.65
CA GLU A 72 -6.59 14.45 -0.53
C GLU A 72 -7.31 13.12 -0.30
N TYR A 73 -7.03 12.10 -1.11
CA TYR A 73 -7.56 10.75 -0.90
C TYR A 73 -7.22 10.23 0.50
N LEU A 74 -5.96 10.28 0.88
CA LEU A 74 -5.48 9.77 2.16
C LEU A 74 -6.08 10.52 3.35
N SER A 75 -6.44 11.80 3.21
CA SER A 75 -7.05 12.61 4.27
C SER A 75 -8.35 12.02 4.84
N THR A 76 -9.02 11.24 4.04
CA THR A 76 -10.25 10.50 4.42
C THR A 76 -9.99 9.01 4.60
N ALA A 77 -9.21 8.40 3.71
CA ALA A 77 -8.97 6.96 3.67
C ALA A 77 -8.26 6.43 4.92
N TRP A 78 -7.38 7.19 5.56
CA TRP A 78 -6.65 6.73 6.74
C TRP A 78 -7.53 6.31 7.91
N ARG A 79 -8.79 6.78 7.95
CA ARG A 79 -9.77 6.39 8.98
C ARG A 79 -10.39 5.02 8.72
N GLN A 80 -10.25 4.48 7.52
CA GLN A 80 -10.81 3.19 7.16
C GLN A 80 -9.95 2.05 7.72
N PRO A 81 -10.53 0.89 8.01
CA PRO A 81 -9.78 -0.34 8.19
C PRO A 81 -9.18 -0.79 6.85
N ASP A 82 -8.07 -1.49 6.91
CA ASP A 82 -7.37 -2.01 5.75
C ASP A 82 -6.90 -3.46 5.96
N GLN A 83 -6.23 -4.05 4.99
CA GLN A 83 -5.67 -5.40 5.11
C GLN A 83 -4.28 -5.41 5.75
N GLY A 84 -3.67 -4.24 5.91
CA GLY A 84 -2.34 -4.08 6.50
C GLY A 84 -1.23 -4.71 5.69
N LEU A 85 -0.01 -4.55 6.17
CA LEU A 85 1.22 -5.08 5.55
C LEU A 85 1.20 -6.61 5.35
N TRP A 86 0.49 -7.33 6.22
CA TRP A 86 0.42 -8.80 6.18
C TRP A 86 -0.66 -9.33 5.24
N GLU A 87 -1.35 -8.46 4.50
CA GLU A 87 -2.39 -8.87 3.55
C GLU A 87 -3.39 -9.85 4.15
N VAL A 88 -3.88 -9.53 5.36
CA VAL A 88 -4.74 -10.44 6.11
C VAL A 88 -5.98 -10.79 5.30
N ARG A 89 -6.15 -12.07 5.01
CA ARG A 89 -7.28 -12.60 4.25
C ARG A 89 -8.43 -13.00 5.16
N SER A 90 -9.64 -12.80 4.69
CA SER A 90 -10.84 -13.35 5.34
C SER A 90 -10.83 -14.87 5.26
N GLY A 91 -11.12 -15.54 6.37
CA GLY A 91 -11.26 -16.99 6.37
C GLY A 91 -11.45 -17.57 7.77
N PRO A 92 -12.08 -18.75 7.89
CA PRO A 92 -12.33 -19.41 9.19
C PRO A 92 -11.06 -19.76 9.96
N GLN A 93 -9.90 -19.76 9.32
CA GLN A 93 -8.61 -20.10 9.93
C GLN A 93 -7.90 -18.90 10.57
N HIS A 94 -8.30 -17.66 10.24
CA HIS A 94 -7.71 -16.45 10.84
C HIS A 94 -8.47 -16.07 12.11
N ARG A 95 -8.14 -16.71 13.23
CA ARG A 95 -8.77 -16.50 14.56
C ARG A 95 -8.56 -15.08 15.13
N ILE A 96 -7.68 -14.28 14.56
CA ILE A 96 -7.28 -12.96 15.10
C ILE A 96 -8.33 -11.90 14.78
N LEU A 97 -9.09 -12.03 13.72
CA LEU A 97 -10.07 -11.04 13.28
C LEU A 97 -11.47 -11.64 13.18
N ARG A 98 -12.00 -12.15 14.29
CA ARG A 98 -13.38 -12.65 14.34
C ARG A 98 -14.35 -11.54 13.92
N GLY A 99 -15.05 -11.75 12.81
CA GLY A 99 -16.12 -10.88 12.35
C GLY A 99 -15.72 -9.73 11.43
N SER A 100 -14.43 -9.58 11.08
CA SER A 100 -13.99 -8.68 10.04
C SER A 100 -13.63 -9.46 8.78
N GLU A 101 -13.97 -8.92 7.60
CA GLU A 101 -13.64 -9.52 6.31
C GLU A 101 -12.14 -9.39 5.95
N GLY A 102 -11.25 -9.67 6.91
CA GLY A 102 -9.80 -9.54 6.74
C GLY A 102 -9.30 -8.10 6.85
N VAL A 103 -10.15 -7.15 7.23
CA VAL A 103 -9.79 -5.75 7.42
C VAL A 103 -9.78 -5.37 8.90
N ALA A 104 -8.82 -4.55 9.31
CA ALA A 104 -8.69 -4.03 10.67
C ALA A 104 -7.98 -2.67 10.69
N HIS A 105 -7.96 -2.04 11.86
CA HIS A 105 -7.15 -0.85 12.08
C HIS A 105 -5.76 -1.27 12.55
N PHE A 106 -4.83 -1.44 11.61
CA PHE A 106 -3.45 -1.76 11.94
C PHE A 106 -2.68 -0.50 12.34
N VAL A 107 -1.95 -0.57 13.45
CA VAL A 107 -1.11 0.54 13.93
C VAL A 107 -0.07 0.92 12.86
N HIS A 108 0.57 -0.05 12.22
CA HIS A 108 1.53 0.17 11.14
C HIS A 108 0.91 1.03 10.02
N SER A 109 -0.26 0.65 9.51
CA SER A 109 -0.94 1.40 8.45
C SER A 109 -1.25 2.86 8.86
N LYS A 110 -1.65 3.08 10.13
CA LYS A 110 -1.92 4.43 10.63
C LYS A 110 -0.64 5.27 10.76
N VAL A 111 0.45 4.65 11.23
CA VAL A 111 1.77 5.30 11.29
C VAL A 111 2.24 5.65 9.88
N MET A 112 2.10 4.75 8.92
CA MET A 112 2.54 5.01 7.55
C MET A 112 1.67 6.08 6.86
N ALA A 113 0.38 6.13 7.12
CA ALA A 113 -0.47 7.24 6.68
C ALA A 113 0.00 8.58 7.26
N TRP A 114 0.38 8.62 8.56
CA TRP A 114 0.99 9.79 9.17
C TRP A 114 2.33 10.15 8.51
N VAL A 115 3.18 9.15 8.21
CA VAL A 115 4.47 9.37 7.50
C VAL A 115 4.23 10.07 6.17
N ALA A 116 3.21 9.68 5.40
CA ALA A 116 2.89 10.35 4.14
C ALA A 116 2.65 11.85 4.33
N PHE A 117 1.85 12.24 5.32
CA PHE A 117 1.60 13.66 5.62
C PHE A 117 2.85 14.39 6.13
N ASP A 118 3.62 13.76 7.03
CA ASP A 118 4.86 14.32 7.57
C ASP A 118 5.88 14.60 6.45
N ARG A 119 6.08 13.63 5.54
CA ARG A 119 7.01 13.79 4.43
C ARG A 119 6.53 14.81 3.41
N ALA A 120 5.23 14.88 3.20
CA ALA A 120 4.62 15.90 2.37
C ALA A 120 4.92 17.31 2.92
N ALA A 121 4.63 17.54 4.20
CA ALA A 121 4.85 18.84 4.85
C ALA A 121 6.33 19.26 4.84
N LYS A 122 7.24 18.31 5.13
CA LYS A 122 8.69 18.57 5.11
C LYS A 122 9.24 18.82 3.70
N GLY A 123 8.70 18.14 2.69
CA GLY A 123 9.10 18.33 1.31
C GLY A 123 8.75 19.69 0.75
N ASP A 124 7.63 20.29 1.18
CA ASP A 124 7.26 21.65 0.78
C ASP A 124 8.21 22.72 1.36
N GLY A 125 8.68 22.49 2.60
CA GLY A 125 9.65 23.39 3.25
C GLY A 125 11.05 23.34 2.59
N GLN A 126 11.45 22.22 2.01
CA GLN A 126 12.76 22.10 1.33
C GLN A 126 12.75 22.69 -0.10
N SER A 127 11.60 22.78 -0.74
CA SER A 127 11.47 23.39 -2.07
C SER A 127 11.60 24.92 -2.04
N MET A 128 11.57 25.54 -0.86
CA MET A 128 11.70 26.98 -0.67
C MET A 128 13.14 27.46 -0.39
N VAL A 129 14.09 26.52 -0.19
CA VAL A 129 15.49 26.85 -0.02
C VAL A 129 16.19 26.54 -1.34
N GLN A 130 16.16 27.50 -2.27
CA GLN A 130 17.13 27.52 -3.36
C GLN A 130 18.45 27.99 -2.76
N PRO A 131 19.57 27.29 -2.93
CA PRO A 131 20.88 27.89 -2.69
C PRO A 131 21.13 28.94 -3.78
N ASP A 132 21.49 30.14 -3.36
CA ASP A 132 22.05 31.20 -4.19
C ASP A 132 23.33 30.76 -4.93
#